data_e843ddb661682153d2f26d8677161b36
#
_entry.id   e843ddb661682153d2f26d8677161b36
#
_cell.length_a   1.000
_cell.length_b   1.000
_cell.length_c   1.000
_cell.angle_alpha   90.00
_cell.angle_beta   90.00
_cell.angle_gamma   90.00
#
_symmetry.space_group_name_H-M   'P 1'
#
loop_
_entity.id
_entity.type
_entity.pdbx_description
1 polymer ?
#
loop_
_entity_poly.entity_id
_entity_poly.type
_entity_poly.pdbx_seq_one_letter_code
_entity_poly.pdbx_strand_id
1 'polypeptide(L)'
;MQVPRKQHRRRRFSGGSENSCVRHRAEHKDHVWSYDFVSDRTEDGRQLRLLVVVDEYTRECLALEVARSFTSQDVLGVLQYLFAVRGRPEHIRSRPTLRVGARGPEFVAKAVRRWLAQAEVGTLFIAKGSPWENGYVESAGGKLRDELLNRELFLSLEEACWVIDRWRLDYNHYRIHSALNYQTPAAFAANCVLPASAMPQPPEHSHIN
;
A
#
# COMPACT_ATOMS: atom_id res chain seq x y z
N MET A 1 13.70 40.25 -16.32
CA MET A 1 14.66 39.13 -16.10
C MET A 1 13.87 37.81 -16.20
N GLN A 2 14.05 37.02 -17.26
CA GLN A 2 13.38 35.70 -17.39
C GLN A 2 14.25 34.67 -16.68
N VAL A 3 13.63 33.93 -15.74
CA VAL A 3 14.29 32.83 -15.07
C VAL A 3 14.30 31.62 -16.01
N PRO A 4 15.47 31.03 -16.31
CA PRO A 4 15.57 29.90 -17.21
C PRO A 4 14.83 28.69 -16.62
N ARG A 5 13.89 28.09 -17.37
CA ARG A 5 13.25 26.83 -16.98
C ARG A 5 14.32 25.73 -16.96
N LYS A 6 14.48 25.07 -15.80
CA LYS A 6 15.30 23.88 -15.64
C LYS A 6 14.75 22.77 -16.57
N GLN A 7 15.48 22.46 -17.64
CA GLN A 7 15.14 21.31 -18.47
C GLN A 7 15.39 20.02 -17.69
N HIS A 8 14.34 19.23 -17.46
CA HIS A 8 14.47 17.87 -16.96
C HIS A 8 15.23 17.04 -18.01
N ARG A 9 16.51 16.71 -17.73
CA ARG A 9 17.26 15.71 -18.50
C ARG A 9 16.54 14.37 -18.34
N ARG A 10 15.84 13.92 -19.39
CA ARG A 10 15.42 12.52 -19.50
C ARG A 10 16.68 11.66 -19.46
N ARG A 11 16.89 10.91 -18.36
CA ARG A 11 17.89 9.85 -18.34
C ARG A 11 17.43 8.80 -19.36
N ARG A 12 18.17 8.71 -20.48
CA ARG A 12 18.07 7.55 -21.36
C ARG A 12 18.64 6.36 -20.59
N PHE A 13 17.77 5.42 -20.23
CA PHE A 13 18.22 4.10 -19.82
C PHE A 13 18.78 3.42 -21.06
N SER A 14 20.09 3.31 -21.17
CA SER A 14 20.74 2.40 -22.11
C SER A 14 20.46 0.99 -21.64
N GLY A 15 19.90 0.18 -22.53
CA GLY A 15 19.54 -1.21 -22.27
C GLY A 15 20.78 -2.05 -21.92
N GLY A 16 20.53 -3.09 -21.12
CA GLY A 16 21.46 -4.19 -20.89
C GLY A 16 22.26 -4.05 -19.60
N SER A 17 21.68 -4.33 -18.47
CA SER A 17 22.37 -4.88 -17.33
C SER A 17 21.57 -6.08 -16.80
N GLU A 18 22.25 -7.17 -16.52
CA GLU A 18 21.75 -8.42 -15.91
C GLU A 18 21.13 -8.22 -14.51
N ASN A 19 20.97 -6.97 -14.07
CA ASN A 19 20.30 -6.53 -12.85
C ASN A 19 18.87 -6.05 -13.10
N SER A 20 18.16 -6.56 -14.12
CA SER A 20 16.73 -6.38 -14.20
C SER A 20 16.11 -7.26 -13.10
N CYS A 21 15.97 -6.69 -11.91
CA CYS A 21 15.15 -7.25 -10.85
C CYS A 21 13.80 -7.57 -11.47
N VAL A 22 13.45 -8.86 -11.55
CA VAL A 22 12.14 -9.31 -12.08
C VAL A 22 11.11 -8.71 -11.14
N ARG A 23 10.54 -7.58 -11.57
CA ARG A 23 9.47 -6.91 -10.82
C ARG A 23 8.27 -7.83 -10.85
N HIS A 24 7.95 -8.45 -9.73
CA HIS A 24 6.74 -9.25 -9.60
C HIS A 24 5.55 -8.30 -9.73
N ARG A 25 5.04 -8.16 -10.96
CA ARG A 25 3.93 -7.27 -11.27
C ARG A 25 2.64 -7.95 -10.84
N ALA A 26 1.75 -7.20 -10.19
CA ALA A 26 0.41 -7.70 -9.90
C ALA A 26 -0.35 -7.98 -11.21
N GLU A 27 -0.90 -9.17 -11.36
CA GLU A 27 -1.57 -9.66 -12.57
C GLU A 27 -3.09 -9.68 -12.42
N HIS A 28 -3.58 -9.75 -11.19
CA HIS A 28 -5.00 -9.72 -10.85
C HIS A 28 -5.23 -9.06 -9.49
N LYS A 29 -6.50 -8.79 -9.19
CA LYS A 29 -6.94 -8.26 -7.89
C LYS A 29 -6.48 -9.18 -6.77
N ASP A 30 -6.00 -8.58 -5.69
CA ASP A 30 -5.51 -9.26 -4.50
C ASP A 30 -4.28 -10.18 -4.73
N HIS A 31 -3.57 -10.03 -5.88
CA HIS A 31 -2.29 -10.71 -6.13
C HIS A 31 -1.17 -10.15 -5.25
N VAL A 32 -0.95 -8.84 -5.30
CA VAL A 32 0.10 -8.17 -4.50
C VAL A 32 -0.50 -6.97 -3.79
N TRP A 33 -0.41 -6.96 -2.46
CA TRP A 33 -0.63 -5.75 -1.68
C TRP A 33 0.71 -5.13 -1.30
N SER A 34 0.80 -3.82 -1.37
CA SER A 34 1.96 -3.08 -0.87
C SER A 34 1.57 -2.19 0.29
N TYR A 35 2.44 -2.07 1.29
CA TYR A 35 2.25 -1.10 2.36
C TYR A 35 3.50 -0.25 2.61
N ASP A 36 3.27 0.98 3.07
CA ASP A 36 4.32 1.90 3.49
C ASP A 36 3.80 2.85 4.58
N PHE A 37 4.74 3.54 5.23
CA PHE A 37 4.44 4.55 6.22
C PHE A 37 4.67 5.95 5.69
N VAL A 38 3.68 6.82 5.86
CA VAL A 38 3.78 8.26 5.64
C VAL A 38 3.83 8.96 6.99
N SER A 39 4.54 10.07 7.09
CA SER A 39 4.64 10.86 8.33
C SER A 39 4.15 12.27 8.09
N ASP A 40 3.46 12.81 9.09
CA ASP A 40 3.01 14.19 9.16
C ASP A 40 3.00 14.68 10.61
N ARG A 41 2.40 15.82 10.90
CA ARG A 41 2.30 16.43 12.23
C ARG A 41 0.98 17.14 12.41
N THR A 42 0.49 17.16 13.65
CA THR A 42 -0.57 18.09 14.06
C THR A 42 0.00 19.49 14.30
N GLU A 43 -0.87 20.51 14.38
CA GLU A 43 -0.52 21.92 14.60
C GLU A 43 0.42 22.11 15.80
N ASP A 44 0.19 21.37 16.87
CA ASP A 44 1.02 21.37 18.08
C ASP A 44 2.41 20.70 17.89
N GLY A 45 2.75 20.32 16.67
CA GLY A 45 4.03 19.69 16.29
C GLY A 45 4.13 18.20 16.62
N ARG A 46 3.09 17.58 17.22
CA ARG A 46 3.10 16.14 17.56
C ARG A 46 3.02 15.31 16.30
N GLN A 47 3.83 14.26 16.24
CA GLN A 47 3.94 13.39 15.07
C GLN A 47 2.64 12.65 14.78
N LEU A 48 2.31 12.57 13.48
CA LEU A 48 1.35 11.64 12.90
C LEU A 48 2.10 10.60 12.08
N ARG A 49 1.70 9.36 12.22
CA ARG A 49 2.13 8.25 11.36
C ARG A 49 0.91 7.69 10.66
N LEU A 50 1.04 7.43 9.37
CA LEU A 50 -0.01 6.90 8.54
C LEU A 50 0.47 5.57 7.95
N LEU A 51 -0.29 4.50 8.14
CA LEU A 51 -0.07 3.22 7.48
C LEU A 51 -0.95 3.17 6.24
N VAL A 52 -0.34 3.11 5.08
CA VAL A 52 -1.02 3.02 3.78
C VAL A 52 -0.89 1.61 3.26
N VAL A 53 -2.00 0.96 2.90
CA VAL A 53 -2.03 -0.36 2.24
C VAL A 53 -2.76 -0.23 0.92
N VAL A 54 -2.16 -0.69 -0.17
CA VAL A 54 -2.69 -0.57 -1.53
C VAL A 54 -2.65 -1.91 -2.25
N ASP A 55 -3.73 -2.26 -2.94
CA ASP A 55 -3.71 -3.32 -3.94
C ASP A 55 -2.99 -2.81 -5.20
N GLU A 56 -1.91 -3.47 -5.59
CA GLU A 56 -1.09 -3.03 -6.73
C GLU A 56 -1.78 -3.19 -8.07
N TYR A 57 -2.77 -4.07 -8.19
CA TYR A 57 -3.52 -4.28 -9.43
C TYR A 57 -4.65 -3.27 -9.57
N THR A 58 -5.54 -3.21 -8.59
CA THR A 58 -6.73 -2.35 -8.63
C THR A 58 -6.44 -0.90 -8.26
N ARG A 59 -5.30 -0.60 -7.65
CA ARG A 59 -4.93 0.70 -7.09
C ARG A 59 -5.79 1.13 -5.89
N GLU A 60 -6.67 0.27 -5.41
CA GLU A 60 -7.46 0.58 -4.21
C GLU A 60 -6.55 0.84 -3.01
N CYS A 61 -6.81 1.91 -2.30
CA CYS A 61 -6.27 2.13 -0.96
C CYS A 61 -7.10 1.32 0.03
N LEU A 62 -6.60 0.13 0.39
CA LEU A 62 -7.30 -0.86 1.22
C LEU A 62 -7.41 -0.42 2.66
N ALA A 63 -6.35 0.20 3.18
CA ALA A 63 -6.31 0.81 4.49
C ALA A 63 -5.48 2.09 4.48
N LEU A 64 -5.88 3.04 5.29
CA LEU A 64 -5.18 4.28 5.57
C LEU A 64 -5.40 4.64 7.04
N GLU A 65 -4.58 4.04 7.90
CA GLU A 65 -4.69 4.17 9.34
C GLU A 65 -3.79 5.28 9.87
N VAL A 66 -4.29 6.05 10.83
CA VAL A 66 -3.58 7.19 11.41
C VAL A 66 -3.39 6.98 12.91
N ALA A 67 -2.15 7.14 13.38
CA ALA A 67 -1.81 7.05 14.80
C ALA A 67 -0.61 7.94 15.14
N ARG A 68 -0.30 8.10 16.42
CA ARG A 68 0.95 8.76 16.84
C ARG A 68 2.18 7.87 16.59
N SER A 69 2.00 6.55 16.68
CA SER A 69 3.02 5.54 16.38
C SER A 69 2.33 4.23 16.01
N PHE A 70 3.05 3.33 15.37
CA PHE A 70 2.59 1.97 15.09
C PHE A 70 3.52 0.95 15.72
N THR A 71 2.95 0.02 16.46
CA THR A 71 3.62 -1.21 16.89
C THR A 71 3.44 -2.30 15.83
N SER A 72 4.15 -3.43 16.01
CA SER A 72 3.93 -4.60 15.15
C SER A 72 2.50 -5.16 15.28
N GLN A 73 1.92 -5.08 16.46
CA GLN A 73 0.56 -5.56 16.70
C GLN A 73 -0.48 -4.71 15.98
N ASP A 74 -0.28 -3.40 15.92
CA ASP A 74 -1.18 -2.49 15.20
C ASP A 74 -1.19 -2.82 13.71
N VAL A 75 0.01 -3.01 13.11
CA VAL A 75 0.12 -3.39 11.69
C VAL A 75 -0.50 -4.76 11.43
N LEU A 76 -0.24 -5.73 12.32
CA LEU A 76 -0.85 -7.07 12.23
C LEU A 76 -2.37 -7.00 12.35
N GLY A 77 -2.92 -6.19 13.26
CA GLY A 77 -4.36 -5.98 13.41
C GLY A 77 -5.01 -5.48 12.13
N VAL A 78 -4.39 -4.48 11.47
CA VAL A 78 -4.88 -3.97 10.17
C VAL A 78 -4.85 -5.05 9.10
N LEU A 79 -3.74 -5.79 8.96
CA LEU A 79 -3.63 -6.86 7.97
C LEU A 79 -4.60 -8.01 8.25
N GLN A 80 -4.77 -8.42 9.51
CA GLN A 80 -5.73 -9.45 9.91
C GLN A 80 -7.17 -9.05 9.57
N TYR A 81 -7.54 -7.79 9.86
CA TYR A 81 -8.84 -7.26 9.48
C TYR A 81 -9.05 -7.31 7.96
N LEU A 82 -8.07 -6.83 7.18
CA LEU A 82 -8.15 -6.87 5.72
C LEU A 82 -8.26 -8.31 5.19
N PHE A 83 -7.52 -9.26 5.77
CA PHE A 83 -7.62 -10.68 5.39
C PHE A 83 -9.00 -11.26 5.69
N ALA A 84 -9.63 -10.86 6.80
CA ALA A 84 -10.96 -11.33 7.18
C ALA A 84 -12.05 -10.80 6.26
N VAL A 85 -11.96 -9.53 5.82
CA VAL A 85 -13.03 -8.89 5.03
C VAL A 85 -12.85 -9.02 3.53
N ARG A 86 -11.62 -9.24 3.06
CA ARG A 86 -11.29 -9.23 1.62
C ARG A 86 -10.66 -10.53 1.12
N GLY A 87 -10.18 -11.35 2.02
CA GLY A 87 -9.34 -12.51 1.69
C GLY A 87 -7.85 -12.20 1.76
N ARG A 88 -7.04 -13.23 1.64
CA ARG A 88 -5.58 -13.11 1.70
C ARG A 88 -5.03 -12.78 0.31
N PRO A 89 -4.06 -11.84 0.19
CA PRO A 89 -3.32 -11.67 -1.05
C PRO A 89 -2.33 -12.83 -1.22
N GLU A 90 -1.86 -13.05 -2.42
CA GLU A 90 -0.76 -14.00 -2.64
C GLU A 90 0.56 -13.45 -2.10
N HIS A 91 0.77 -12.14 -2.21
CA HIS A 91 2.01 -11.51 -1.79
C HIS A 91 1.78 -10.18 -1.07
N ILE A 92 2.66 -9.88 -0.12
CA ILE A 92 2.77 -8.54 0.47
C ILE A 92 4.16 -7.97 0.18
N ARG A 93 4.17 -6.75 -0.36
CA ARG A 93 5.37 -5.96 -0.62
C ARG A 93 5.54 -4.88 0.43
N SER A 94 6.74 -4.78 0.99
CA SER A 94 7.07 -3.73 1.94
C SER A 94 8.54 -3.34 1.87
N ARG A 95 8.84 -2.11 2.25
CA ARG A 95 10.23 -1.71 2.48
C ARG A 95 10.77 -2.38 3.74
N PRO A 96 12.02 -2.90 3.70
CA PRO A 96 12.77 -3.12 4.91
C PRO A 96 13.04 -1.73 5.51
N THR A 97 12.31 -1.36 6.55
CA THR A 97 12.47 -0.03 7.18
C THR A 97 13.81 0.01 7.92
N LEU A 98 14.80 0.56 7.22
CA LEU A 98 16.10 0.91 7.81
C LEU A 98 15.99 2.33 8.37
N ARG A 99 15.47 2.50 9.56
CA ARG A 99 15.80 3.59 10.51
C ARG A 99 14.81 3.66 11.66
N VAL A 100 15.38 3.65 12.83
CA VAL A 100 15.18 4.40 14.07
C VAL A 100 14.96 3.55 15.33
N GLY A 101 15.94 3.61 16.26
CA GLY A 101 15.82 3.44 17.71
C GLY A 101 15.53 2.03 18.23
N ALA A 102 15.87 1.76 19.46
CA ALA A 102 15.87 0.46 20.15
C ALA A 102 14.51 -0.29 20.25
N ARG A 103 13.44 0.23 19.66
CA ARG A 103 12.12 -0.42 19.47
C ARG A 103 11.59 -0.18 18.06
N GLY A 104 12.48 -0.08 17.06
CA GLY A 104 12.22 0.46 15.74
C GLY A 104 11.53 -0.49 14.77
N PRO A 105 11.33 0.00 13.55
CA PRO A 105 10.61 -0.65 12.45
C PRO A 105 11.13 -2.04 12.05
N GLU A 106 12.36 -2.41 12.44
CA GLU A 106 12.89 -3.77 12.22
C GLU A 106 12.12 -4.84 12.99
N PHE A 107 11.65 -4.55 14.22
CA PHE A 107 10.81 -5.48 14.97
C PHE A 107 9.44 -5.62 14.35
N VAL A 108 8.86 -4.52 13.85
CA VAL A 108 7.60 -4.54 13.09
C VAL A 108 7.76 -5.42 11.87
N ALA A 109 8.80 -5.19 11.08
CA ALA A 109 9.07 -5.96 9.86
C ALA A 109 9.28 -7.46 10.14
N LYS A 110 10.00 -7.83 11.21
CA LYS A 110 10.22 -9.24 11.59
C LYS A 110 8.93 -9.92 12.07
N ALA A 111 8.12 -9.26 12.88
CA ALA A 111 6.87 -9.82 13.39
C ALA A 111 5.86 -10.01 12.25
N VAL A 112 5.69 -9.00 11.40
CA VAL A 112 4.81 -9.09 10.22
C VAL A 112 5.27 -10.21 9.29
N ARG A 113 6.57 -10.32 9.01
CA ARG A 113 7.13 -11.38 8.17
C ARG A 113 6.84 -12.78 8.70
N ARG A 114 7.05 -12.99 10.00
CA ARG A 114 6.78 -14.29 10.64
C ARG A 114 5.31 -14.66 10.54
N TRP A 115 4.43 -13.69 10.77
CA TRP A 115 3.00 -13.90 10.67
C TRP A 115 2.56 -14.19 9.21
N LEU A 116 3.09 -13.44 8.23
CA LEU A 116 2.80 -13.68 6.80
C LEU A 116 3.25 -15.10 6.37
N ALA A 117 4.41 -15.56 6.84
CA ALA A 117 4.86 -16.92 6.57
C ALA A 117 3.91 -17.98 7.15
N GLN A 118 3.36 -17.76 8.36
CA GLN A 118 2.34 -18.63 8.95
C GLN A 118 1.00 -18.58 8.21
N ALA A 119 0.69 -17.44 7.60
CA ALA A 119 -0.50 -17.25 6.77
C ALA A 119 -0.32 -17.72 5.32
N GLU A 120 0.84 -18.30 4.98
CA GLU A 120 1.20 -18.74 3.61
C GLU A 120 1.15 -17.60 2.57
N VAL A 121 1.42 -16.37 3.00
CA VAL A 121 1.49 -15.19 2.13
C VAL A 121 2.95 -14.89 1.78
N GLY A 122 3.24 -14.82 0.49
CA GLY A 122 4.57 -14.49 -0.01
C GLY A 122 5.00 -13.08 0.39
N THR A 123 6.28 -12.91 0.74
CA THR A 123 6.83 -11.60 1.10
C THR A 123 7.77 -11.13 0.01
N LEU A 124 7.46 -9.99 -0.61
CA LEU A 124 8.30 -9.35 -1.61
C LEU A 124 9.08 -8.21 -0.97
N PHE A 125 10.41 -8.37 -0.91
CA PHE A 125 11.29 -7.34 -0.35
C PHE A 125 11.80 -6.43 -1.44
N ILE A 126 11.77 -5.13 -1.15
CA ILE A 126 12.38 -4.11 -1.96
C ILE A 126 13.89 -4.14 -1.69
N ALA A 127 14.69 -4.37 -2.73
CA ALA A 127 16.14 -4.36 -2.62
C ALA A 127 16.63 -2.98 -2.15
N LYS A 128 17.72 -2.96 -1.38
CA LYS A 128 18.35 -1.72 -0.94
C LYS A 128 18.78 -0.91 -2.17
N GLY A 129 18.21 0.28 -2.36
CA GLY A 129 18.50 1.14 -3.51
C GLY A 129 17.51 1.01 -4.68
N SER A 130 16.45 0.20 -4.55
CA SER A 130 15.41 0.00 -5.58
C SER A 130 14.04 0.58 -5.18
N PRO A 131 13.93 1.90 -4.91
CA PRO A 131 12.67 2.50 -4.48
C PRO A 131 11.53 2.31 -5.50
N TRP A 132 11.86 2.18 -6.78
CA TRP A 132 10.87 1.95 -7.85
C TRP A 132 10.08 0.64 -7.71
N GLU A 133 10.56 -0.32 -6.90
CA GLU A 133 9.86 -1.57 -6.64
C GLU A 133 8.59 -1.38 -5.78
N ASN A 134 8.51 -0.28 -5.00
CA ASN A 134 7.34 0.09 -4.18
C ASN A 134 6.49 1.21 -4.81
N GLY A 135 6.64 1.43 -6.11
CA GLY A 135 6.09 2.59 -6.80
C GLY A 135 4.58 2.80 -6.66
N TYR A 136 3.80 1.76 -6.36
CA TYR A 136 2.35 1.87 -6.24
C TYR A 136 1.92 2.54 -4.93
N VAL A 137 2.39 2.04 -3.80
CA VAL A 137 2.08 2.66 -2.50
C VAL A 137 2.78 4.02 -2.35
N GLU A 138 3.98 4.19 -2.92
CA GLU A 138 4.64 5.49 -2.98
C GLU A 138 3.85 6.51 -3.79
N SER A 139 3.28 6.09 -4.92
CA SER A 139 2.41 6.95 -5.73
C SER A 139 1.14 7.34 -4.97
N ALA A 140 0.51 6.41 -4.25
CA ALA A 140 -0.65 6.70 -3.41
C ALA A 140 -0.29 7.66 -2.27
N GLY A 141 0.82 7.40 -1.56
CA GLY A 141 1.35 8.28 -0.50
C GLY A 141 1.76 9.66 -1.02
N GLY A 142 2.31 9.75 -2.24
CA GLY A 142 2.62 11.02 -2.90
C GLY A 142 1.36 11.84 -3.18
N LYS A 143 0.31 11.20 -3.71
CA LYS A 143 -0.98 11.85 -3.95
C LYS A 143 -1.64 12.31 -2.64
N LEU A 144 -1.62 11.47 -1.61
CA LEU A 144 -2.11 11.84 -0.28
C LEU A 144 -1.39 13.09 0.23
N ARG A 145 -0.06 13.14 0.06
CA ARG A 145 0.74 14.30 0.47
C ARG A 145 0.38 15.55 -0.33
N ASP A 146 0.33 15.46 -1.65
CA ASP A 146 0.12 16.62 -2.54
C ASP A 146 -1.32 17.15 -2.46
N GLU A 147 -2.29 16.27 -2.28
CA GLU A 147 -3.71 16.61 -2.31
C GLU A 147 -4.28 16.97 -0.93
N LEU A 148 -3.72 16.41 0.15
CA LEU A 148 -4.23 16.60 1.50
C LEU A 148 -3.15 17.11 2.46
N LEU A 149 -2.09 16.31 2.77
CA LEU A 149 -1.21 16.60 3.89
C LEU A 149 -0.44 17.92 3.76
N ASN A 150 -0.13 18.36 2.53
CA ASN A 150 0.52 19.67 2.29
C ASN A 150 -0.46 20.85 2.30
N ARG A 151 -1.75 20.60 2.44
CA ARG A 151 -2.81 21.63 2.35
C ARG A 151 -3.61 21.78 3.64
N GLU A 152 -3.65 20.74 4.46
CA GLU A 152 -4.40 20.69 5.70
C GLU A 152 -3.48 20.81 6.91
N LEU A 153 -3.95 21.50 7.92
CA LEU A 153 -3.32 21.61 9.23
C LEU A 153 -4.23 20.94 10.26
N PHE A 154 -3.86 19.77 10.72
CA PHE A 154 -4.67 18.99 11.66
C PHE A 154 -4.52 19.52 13.08
N LEU A 155 -5.61 19.88 13.72
CA LEU A 155 -5.65 20.39 15.10
C LEU A 155 -5.53 19.23 16.11
N SER A 156 -6.05 18.05 15.76
CA SER A 156 -6.01 16.87 16.64
C SER A 156 -5.77 15.57 15.86
N LEU A 157 -5.53 14.49 16.60
CA LEU A 157 -5.44 13.15 16.01
C LEU A 157 -6.79 12.69 15.45
N GLU A 158 -7.87 12.96 16.19
CA GLU A 158 -9.23 12.58 15.82
C GLU A 158 -9.66 13.25 14.51
N GLU A 159 -9.37 14.54 14.37
CA GLU A 159 -9.60 15.28 13.13
C GLU A 159 -8.78 14.67 11.98
N ALA A 160 -7.50 14.43 12.20
CA ALA A 160 -6.64 13.80 11.19
C ALA A 160 -7.19 12.44 10.75
N CYS A 161 -7.63 11.60 11.69
CA CYS A 161 -8.25 10.31 11.36
C CYS A 161 -9.47 10.48 10.45
N TRP A 162 -10.38 11.41 10.79
CA TRP A 162 -11.60 11.63 10.03
C TRP A 162 -11.33 12.19 8.63
N VAL A 163 -10.49 13.22 8.53
CA VAL A 163 -10.20 13.89 7.25
C VAL A 163 -9.44 12.95 6.31
N ILE A 164 -8.49 12.19 6.84
CA ILE A 164 -7.67 11.25 6.06
C ILE A 164 -8.51 10.04 5.60
N ASP A 165 -9.42 9.52 6.44
CA ASP A 165 -10.33 8.44 6.00
C ASP A 165 -11.29 8.93 4.92
N ARG A 166 -11.77 10.17 5.03
CA ARG A 166 -12.58 10.80 3.97
C ARG A 166 -11.82 10.87 2.65
N TRP A 167 -10.55 11.28 2.67
CA TRP A 167 -9.71 11.30 1.48
C TRP A 167 -9.54 9.88 0.90
N ARG A 168 -9.39 8.83 1.73
CA ARG A 168 -9.30 7.44 1.27
C ARG A 168 -10.57 7.01 0.52
N LEU A 169 -11.74 7.37 1.03
CA LEU A 169 -13.01 7.10 0.36
C LEU A 169 -13.10 7.82 -0.99
N ASP A 170 -12.74 9.10 -1.02
CA ASP A 170 -12.74 9.90 -2.23
C ASP A 170 -11.72 9.38 -3.26
N TYR A 171 -10.53 8.96 -2.81
CA TYR A 171 -9.52 8.33 -3.64
C TYR A 171 -10.03 7.04 -4.31
N ASN A 172 -10.73 6.19 -3.59
CA ASN A 172 -11.23 4.93 -4.11
C ASN A 172 -12.46 5.07 -5.00
N HIS A 173 -13.39 5.99 -4.67
CA HIS A 173 -14.71 6.03 -5.30
C HIS A 173 -14.89 7.17 -6.32
N TYR A 174 -14.11 8.23 -6.21
CA TYR A 174 -14.29 9.40 -7.09
C TYR A 174 -13.07 9.77 -7.91
N ARG A 175 -11.87 9.40 -7.45
CA ARG A 175 -10.65 9.70 -8.18
C ARG A 175 -10.46 8.76 -9.37
N ILE A 176 -10.41 9.30 -10.58
CA ILE A 176 -10.11 8.54 -11.80
C ILE A 176 -8.61 8.33 -11.98
N HIS A 177 -8.23 7.17 -12.50
CA HIS A 177 -6.84 6.78 -12.75
C HIS A 177 -6.62 6.43 -14.23
N SER A 178 -5.68 7.13 -14.88
CA SER A 178 -5.33 6.84 -16.30
C SER A 178 -4.84 5.40 -16.50
N ALA A 179 -4.12 4.84 -15.51
CA ALA A 179 -3.66 3.45 -15.54
C ALA A 179 -4.79 2.41 -15.40
N LEU A 180 -6.01 2.83 -15.07
CA LEU A 180 -7.22 2.00 -14.95
C LEU A 180 -8.24 2.38 -16.04
N ASN A 181 -7.79 2.82 -17.20
CA ASN A 181 -8.66 3.29 -18.27
C ASN A 181 -9.64 4.38 -17.80
N TYR A 182 -9.15 5.33 -17.01
CA TYR A 182 -9.92 6.43 -16.42
C TYR A 182 -11.09 5.99 -15.53
N GLN A 183 -11.02 4.79 -14.97
CA GLN A 183 -11.94 4.33 -13.92
C GLN A 183 -11.42 4.71 -12.53
N THR A 184 -12.33 4.74 -11.56
CA THR A 184 -11.95 4.80 -10.15
C THR A 184 -11.43 3.45 -9.67
N PRO A 185 -10.55 3.39 -8.66
CA PRO A 185 -10.07 2.11 -8.11
C PRO A 185 -11.20 1.15 -7.73
N ALA A 186 -12.23 1.65 -7.04
CA ALA A 186 -13.37 0.81 -6.62
C ALA A 186 -14.20 0.29 -7.81
N ALA A 187 -14.47 1.12 -8.82
CA ALA A 187 -15.17 0.69 -10.01
C ALA A 187 -14.37 -0.36 -10.80
N PHE A 188 -13.06 -0.14 -10.95
CA PHE A 188 -12.19 -1.11 -11.60
C PHE A 188 -12.14 -2.43 -10.82
N ALA A 189 -11.99 -2.38 -9.49
CA ALA A 189 -11.96 -3.57 -8.63
C ALA A 189 -13.28 -4.36 -8.64
N ALA A 190 -14.43 -3.69 -8.77
CA ALA A 190 -15.73 -4.34 -8.89
C ALA A 190 -15.88 -5.12 -10.21
N ASN A 191 -15.20 -4.69 -11.26
CA ASN A 191 -15.20 -5.35 -12.57
C ASN A 191 -14.16 -6.49 -12.67
N CYS A 192 -13.28 -6.67 -11.66
CA CYS A 192 -12.33 -7.77 -11.65
C CYS A 192 -13.03 -9.07 -11.25
N VAL A 193 -13.06 -10.02 -12.16
CA VAL A 193 -13.52 -11.39 -11.88
C VAL A 193 -12.44 -12.08 -11.03
N LEU A 194 -12.84 -12.70 -9.92
CA LEU A 194 -11.91 -13.53 -9.14
C LEU A 194 -11.45 -14.71 -10.02
N PRO A 195 -10.16 -15.06 -10.04
CA PRO A 195 -9.72 -16.26 -10.75
C PRO A 195 -10.46 -17.48 -10.19
N ALA A 196 -10.84 -18.41 -11.08
CA ALA A 196 -11.65 -19.59 -10.72
C ALA A 196 -11.05 -20.45 -9.60
N SER A 197 -9.72 -20.37 -9.39
CA SER A 197 -9.02 -21.04 -8.30
C SER A 197 -9.28 -20.45 -6.90
N ALA A 198 -9.83 -19.23 -6.82
CA ALA A 198 -10.14 -18.57 -5.54
C ALA A 198 -11.58 -18.84 -5.05
N MET A 199 -12.40 -19.55 -5.82
CA MET A 199 -13.75 -19.94 -5.36
C MET A 199 -13.63 -21.10 -4.37
N PRO A 200 -14.26 -21.02 -3.18
CA PRO A 200 -14.38 -22.17 -2.29
C PRO A 200 -15.06 -23.31 -3.05
N GLN A 201 -14.43 -24.48 -3.14
CA GLN A 201 -15.09 -25.64 -3.71
C GLN A 201 -16.30 -26.00 -2.82
N PRO A 202 -17.48 -26.29 -3.41
CA PRO A 202 -18.60 -26.79 -2.64
C PRO A 202 -18.20 -28.13 -1.98
N PRO A 203 -18.69 -28.40 -0.76
CA PRO A 203 -18.36 -29.65 -0.08
C PRO A 203 -18.79 -30.85 -0.95
N GLU A 204 -17.84 -31.75 -1.21
CA GLU A 204 -18.12 -33.00 -1.90
C GLU A 204 -19.20 -33.77 -1.08
N HIS A 205 -20.36 -33.99 -1.69
CA HIS A 205 -21.36 -34.87 -1.13
C HIS A 205 -20.76 -36.29 -1.15
N SER A 206 -20.28 -36.74 0.01
CA SER A 206 -20.00 -38.17 0.23
C SER A 206 -21.25 -38.96 0.04
N HIS A 207 -21.36 -39.67 -1.07
CA HIS A 207 -22.36 -40.69 -1.26
C HIS A 207 -22.13 -41.77 -0.20
N ILE A 208 -22.99 -41.78 0.80
CA ILE A 208 -23.14 -42.91 1.73
C ILE A 208 -23.90 -43.97 0.98
N ASN A 209 -23.23 -45.05 0.63
CA ASN A 209 -23.85 -46.33 0.28
C ASN A 209 -24.08 -47.13 1.55
#